data_ce015ed95ea6187a32f2a0545721b2e2
#
_entry.id   ce015ed95ea6187a32f2a0545721b2e2
#
_cell.length_a   1.000
_cell.length_b   1.000
_cell.length_c   1.000
_cell.angle_alpha   90.00
_cell.angle_beta   90.00
_cell.angle_gamma   90.00
#
_symmetry.space_group_name_H-M   'P 1'
#
loop_
_entity.id
_entity.type
_entity.pdbx_description
1 polymer ?
#
loop_
_entity_poly.entity_id
_entity_poly.type
_entity_poly.pdbx_seq_one_letter_code
_entity_poly.pdbx_strand_id
1 'polypeptide(L)'
;MVSEDILSLIDEARGDTLSAKDGYSYGVHFESAKIVIFRGTVYSSSDSSNKTVDVDGAVDVYNVSLTGGGQDVLFQRLTGKTGQNGTVMIRLKSDNSKTKTITIEVSGIASSN
;
A
#
# COMPACT_ATOMS: atom_id res chain seq x y z
N MET A 1 13.52 -4.44 -7.90
CA MET A 1 12.24 -4.64 -8.54
C MET A 1 11.15 -3.96 -7.73
N VAL A 2 10.10 -3.50 -8.39
CA VAL A 2 9.04 -2.66 -7.80
C VAL A 2 8.33 -3.30 -6.61
N SER A 3 8.18 -4.63 -6.57
CA SER A 3 7.51 -5.29 -5.44
C SER A 3 8.18 -5.02 -4.10
N GLU A 4 9.48 -4.94 -4.08
CA GLU A 4 10.23 -4.66 -2.86
C GLU A 4 10.01 -3.21 -2.40
N ASP A 5 9.91 -2.29 -3.35
CA ASP A 5 9.63 -0.89 -3.05
C ASP A 5 8.22 -0.74 -2.47
N ILE A 6 7.25 -1.46 -3.02
CA ILE A 6 5.88 -1.46 -2.51
C ILE A 6 5.81 -2.05 -1.11
N LEU A 7 6.52 -3.16 -0.88
CA LEU A 7 6.60 -3.76 0.46
C LEU A 7 7.18 -2.78 1.47
N SER A 8 8.23 -2.06 1.09
CA SER A 8 8.86 -1.05 1.95
C SER A 8 7.89 0.08 2.29
N LEU A 9 7.09 0.52 1.34
CA LEU A 9 6.11 1.58 1.58
C LEU A 9 5.00 1.12 2.53
N ILE A 10 4.52 -0.11 2.37
CA ILE A 10 3.52 -0.69 3.27
C ILE A 10 4.10 -0.77 4.69
N ASP A 11 5.32 -1.26 4.82
CA ASP A 11 5.99 -1.38 6.11
C ASP A 11 6.23 -0.01 6.74
N GLU A 12 6.59 0.98 5.94
CA GLU A 12 6.77 2.37 6.41
C GLU A 12 5.47 2.92 7.00
N ALA A 13 4.35 2.77 6.29
CA ALA A 13 3.06 3.25 6.77
C ALA A 13 2.63 2.54 8.05
N ARG A 14 2.87 1.24 8.15
CA ARG A 14 2.59 0.46 9.35
C ARG A 14 3.46 0.94 10.52
N GLY A 15 4.75 1.11 10.27
CA GLY A 15 5.69 1.59 11.29
C GLY A 15 5.36 3.00 11.78
N ASP A 16 5.00 3.90 10.87
CA ASP A 16 4.60 5.27 11.22
C ASP A 16 3.32 5.27 12.07
N THR A 17 2.39 4.35 11.77
CA THR A 17 1.18 4.20 12.58
C THR A 17 1.50 3.68 13.97
N LEU A 18 2.35 2.65 14.06
CA LEU A 18 2.73 2.06 15.34
C LEU A 18 3.47 3.05 16.24
N SER A 19 4.32 3.87 15.66
CA SER A 19 5.04 4.91 16.41
C SER A 19 4.20 6.16 16.66
N ALA A 20 2.98 6.21 16.12
CA ALA A 20 2.10 7.38 16.16
C ALA A 20 2.83 8.64 15.69
N LYS A 21 3.57 8.52 14.58
CA LYS A 21 4.32 9.63 14.00
C LYS A 21 3.43 10.85 13.85
N ASP A 22 3.86 11.98 14.41
CA ASP A 22 3.11 13.24 14.44
C ASP A 22 1.70 13.10 15.04
N GLY A 23 1.43 12.03 15.79
CA GLY A 23 0.12 11.78 16.44
C GLY A 23 -0.93 11.18 15.51
N TYR A 24 -0.56 10.71 14.32
CA TYR A 24 -1.50 10.19 13.34
C TYR A 24 -1.37 8.68 13.13
N SER A 25 -2.46 8.07 12.67
CA SER A 25 -2.39 6.79 11.95
C SER A 25 -2.11 7.08 10.48
N TYR A 26 -1.66 6.06 9.75
CA TYR A 26 -1.30 6.19 8.33
C TYR A 26 -1.94 5.07 7.54
N GLY A 27 -2.13 5.30 6.25
CA GLY A 27 -2.62 4.30 5.32
C GLY A 27 -1.87 4.36 4.02
N VAL A 28 -2.14 3.38 3.16
CA VAL A 28 -1.55 3.29 1.82
C VAL A 28 -2.66 3.23 0.80
N HIS A 29 -2.60 4.13 -0.17
CA HIS A 29 -3.54 4.20 -1.28
C HIS A 29 -2.85 3.70 -2.55
N PHE A 30 -3.48 2.76 -3.25
CA PHE A 30 -2.93 2.15 -4.46
C PHE A 30 -3.61 2.70 -5.71
N GLU A 31 -2.80 3.14 -6.67
CA GLU A 31 -3.25 3.47 -8.02
C GLU A 31 -2.39 2.72 -9.02
N SER A 32 -2.79 2.68 -10.28
CA SER A 32 -2.07 1.89 -11.29
C SER A 32 -0.63 2.36 -11.50
N ALA A 33 -0.39 3.66 -11.35
CA ALA A 33 0.91 4.27 -11.63
C ALA A 33 1.60 4.87 -10.42
N LYS A 34 0.94 4.89 -9.26
CA LYS A 34 1.53 5.48 -8.04
C LYS A 34 0.95 4.85 -6.79
N ILE A 35 1.71 5.01 -5.70
CA ILE A 35 1.31 4.57 -4.37
C ILE A 35 1.49 5.75 -3.44
N VAL A 36 0.50 5.99 -2.58
CA VAL A 36 0.50 7.16 -1.70
C VAL A 36 0.38 6.70 -0.25
N ILE A 37 1.30 7.16 0.61
CA ILE A 37 1.15 7.04 2.05
C ILE A 37 0.43 8.30 2.52
N PHE A 38 -0.70 8.15 3.21
CA PHE A 38 -1.50 9.27 3.66
C PHE A 38 -1.75 9.21 5.17
N ARG A 39 -2.01 10.37 5.75
CA ARG A 39 -2.33 10.50 7.18
C ARG A 39 -3.82 10.27 7.42
N GLY A 40 -4.12 9.66 8.56
CA GLY A 40 -5.49 9.48 9.01
C GLY A 40 -6.16 8.27 8.40
N THR A 41 -7.47 8.32 8.29
CA THR A 41 -8.29 7.17 7.88
C THR A 41 -8.94 7.34 6.52
N VAL A 42 -8.77 8.50 5.89
CA VAL A 42 -9.36 8.80 4.58
C VAL A 42 -8.31 9.41 3.67
N TYR A 43 -8.14 8.82 2.50
CA TYR A 43 -7.24 9.35 1.48
C TYR A 43 -7.84 10.61 0.86
N SER A 44 -7.00 11.64 0.69
CA SER A 44 -7.34 12.83 -0.07
C SER A 44 -6.15 13.19 -0.97
N SER A 45 -6.40 13.30 -2.26
CA SER A 45 -5.34 13.63 -3.23
C SER A 45 -4.77 15.04 -3.03
N SER A 46 -5.50 15.91 -2.35
CA SER A 46 -5.07 17.29 -2.10
C SER A 46 -4.34 17.48 -0.78
N ASP A 47 -4.20 16.45 0.03
CA ASP A 47 -3.53 16.54 1.32
C ASP A 47 -2.02 16.75 1.13
N SER A 48 -1.49 17.84 1.68
CA SER A 48 -0.08 18.19 1.54
C SER A 48 0.85 17.23 2.30
N SER A 49 0.33 16.45 3.23
CA SER A 49 1.14 15.48 3.99
C SER A 49 1.32 14.15 3.23
N ASN A 50 0.64 13.95 2.11
CA ASN A 50 0.77 12.75 1.31
C ASN A 50 2.20 12.55 0.83
N LYS A 51 2.70 11.31 0.97
CA LYS A 51 3.95 10.89 0.36
C LYS A 51 3.61 10.04 -0.86
N THR A 52 3.80 10.61 -2.04
CA THR A 52 3.51 9.94 -3.31
C THR A 52 4.77 9.35 -3.89
N VAL A 53 4.73 8.08 -4.25
CA VAL A 53 5.83 7.39 -4.92
C VAL A 53 5.31 6.83 -6.23
N ASP A 54 5.95 7.23 -7.34
CA ASP A 54 5.59 6.74 -8.65
C ASP A 54 6.08 5.31 -8.82
N VAL A 55 5.24 4.47 -9.41
CA VAL A 55 5.61 3.11 -9.79
C VAL A 55 6.45 3.20 -11.07
N ASP A 56 7.48 2.35 -11.17
CA ASP A 56 8.32 2.27 -12.38
C ASP A 56 7.42 2.21 -13.63
N GLY A 57 7.74 3.04 -14.63
CA GLY A 57 6.94 3.14 -15.85
C GLY A 57 6.82 1.85 -16.65
N ALA A 58 7.69 0.86 -16.41
CA ALA A 58 7.61 -0.44 -17.07
C ALA A 58 6.63 -1.40 -16.39
N VAL A 59 6.05 -1.01 -15.25
CA VAL A 59 5.21 -1.87 -14.40
C VAL A 59 3.91 -1.14 -14.10
N ASP A 60 2.83 -1.89 -13.94
CA ASP A 60 1.59 -1.31 -13.41
C ASP A 60 1.02 -2.17 -12.28
N VAL A 61 0.28 -1.51 -11.39
CA VAL A 61 -0.55 -2.14 -10.36
C VAL A 61 -1.90 -2.37 -11.00
N TYR A 62 -2.20 -3.63 -11.34
CA TYR A 62 -3.36 -3.90 -12.19
C TYR A 62 -4.55 -4.52 -11.47
N ASN A 63 -4.35 -5.05 -10.26
CA ASN A 63 -5.44 -5.68 -9.52
C ASN A 63 -5.23 -5.46 -8.03
N VAL A 64 -6.13 -4.71 -7.41
CA VAL A 64 -6.14 -4.47 -5.97
C VAL A 64 -7.39 -5.14 -5.42
N SER A 65 -7.20 -6.21 -4.65
CA SER A 65 -8.29 -7.00 -4.10
C SER A 65 -8.17 -7.02 -2.57
N LEU A 66 -8.77 -6.04 -1.95
CA LEU A 66 -8.72 -5.84 -0.49
C LEU A 66 -10.09 -6.05 0.13
N THR A 67 -10.11 -6.49 1.38
CA THR A 67 -11.35 -6.60 2.15
C THR A 67 -12.02 -5.24 2.21
N GLY A 68 -13.30 -5.18 1.87
CA GLY A 68 -14.05 -3.94 1.78
C GLY A 68 -14.13 -3.37 0.38
N GLY A 69 -13.36 -3.89 -0.58
CA GLY A 69 -13.46 -3.54 -1.99
C GLY A 69 -12.81 -2.23 -2.41
N GLY A 70 -12.11 -1.54 -1.50
CA GLY A 70 -11.43 -0.29 -1.80
C GLY A 70 -10.00 -0.47 -2.27
N GLN A 71 -9.27 0.64 -2.34
CA GLN A 71 -7.87 0.68 -2.76
C GLN A 71 -6.96 1.17 -1.64
N ASP A 72 -7.47 1.27 -0.42
CA ASP A 72 -6.75 1.81 0.72
C ASP A 72 -6.54 0.74 1.77
N VAL A 73 -5.33 0.69 2.33
CA VAL A 73 -5.00 -0.14 3.48
C VAL A 73 -4.78 0.79 4.66
N LEU A 74 -5.57 0.61 5.72
CA LEU A 74 -5.47 1.41 6.94
C LEU A 74 -4.89 0.54 8.06
N PHE A 75 -3.94 1.08 8.80
CA PHE A 75 -3.31 0.38 9.91
C PHE A 75 -3.85 0.88 11.23
N GLN A 76 -4.14 -0.04 12.15
CA GLN A 76 -4.62 0.29 13.48
C GLN A 76 -3.47 0.73 14.37
N ARG A 77 -3.68 1.77 15.14
CA ARG A 77 -2.72 2.22 16.15
C ARG A 77 -2.57 1.13 17.22
N LEU A 78 -1.41 1.06 17.81
CA LEU A 78 -1.02 0.11 18.86
C LEU A 78 -0.72 -1.30 18.36
N THR A 79 -1.45 -1.83 17.38
CA THR A 79 -1.29 -3.21 16.92
C THR A 79 -0.67 -3.33 15.54
N GLY A 80 -0.84 -2.31 14.69
CA GLY A 80 -0.42 -2.36 13.28
C GLY A 80 -1.27 -3.28 12.42
N LYS A 81 -2.37 -3.83 12.94
CA LYS A 81 -3.27 -4.68 12.17
C LYS A 81 -4.06 -3.88 11.14
N THR A 82 -4.57 -4.57 10.14
CA THR A 82 -5.42 -3.94 9.13
C THR A 82 -6.70 -4.74 8.92
N GLY A 83 -7.80 -4.02 8.68
CA GLY A 83 -9.06 -4.60 8.24
C GLY A 83 -9.15 -4.75 6.72
N GLN A 84 -8.18 -4.24 5.97
CA GLN A 84 -8.14 -4.30 4.51
C GLN A 84 -7.06 -5.28 4.04
N ASN A 85 -7.02 -6.47 4.62
CA ASN A 85 -6.14 -7.53 4.17
C ASN A 85 -6.56 -8.00 2.78
N GLY A 86 -5.62 -8.56 2.03
CA GLY A 86 -5.88 -9.04 0.68
C GLY A 86 -4.64 -9.06 -0.17
N THR A 87 -4.81 -8.86 -1.47
CA THR A 87 -3.72 -8.94 -2.42
C THR A 87 -3.68 -7.72 -3.33
N VAL A 88 -2.46 -7.37 -3.73
CA VAL A 88 -2.19 -6.34 -4.73
C VAL A 88 -1.29 -6.98 -5.77
N MET A 89 -1.70 -6.99 -7.02
CA MET A 89 -0.96 -7.62 -8.10
C MET A 89 -0.30 -6.57 -8.98
N ILE A 90 0.95 -6.84 -9.35
CA ILE A 90 1.70 -6.01 -10.28
C ILE A 90 2.14 -6.86 -11.47
N ARG A 91 2.34 -6.20 -12.62
CA ARG A 91 2.77 -6.88 -13.84
C ARG A 91 3.65 -5.97 -14.69
N LEU A 92 4.47 -6.60 -15.55
CA LEU A 92 5.19 -5.85 -16.58
C LEU A 92 4.23 -5.43 -17.69
N LYS A 93 4.29 -4.18 -18.11
CA LYS A 93 3.45 -3.68 -19.21
C LYS A 93 3.80 -4.34 -20.53
N SER A 94 5.08 -4.69 -20.73
CA SER A 94 5.56 -5.33 -21.96
C SER A 94 5.25 -6.83 -22.01
N ASP A 95 4.96 -7.45 -20.87
CA ASP A 95 4.68 -8.89 -20.80
C ASP A 95 3.74 -9.18 -19.64
N ASN A 96 2.45 -9.27 -19.92
CA ASN A 96 1.42 -9.46 -18.91
C ASN A 96 1.50 -10.83 -18.20
N SER A 97 2.30 -11.75 -18.72
CA SER A 97 2.53 -13.03 -18.04
C SER A 97 3.51 -12.91 -16.89
N LYS A 98 4.26 -11.82 -16.80
CA LYS A 98 5.22 -11.53 -15.73
C LYS A 98 4.52 -10.76 -14.63
N THR A 99 4.04 -11.48 -13.63
CA THR A 99 3.27 -10.90 -12.53
C THR A 99 3.90 -11.23 -11.18
N LYS A 100 3.63 -10.37 -10.19
CA LYS A 100 3.91 -10.65 -8.78
C LYS A 100 2.69 -10.30 -7.95
N THR A 101 2.48 -11.05 -6.88
CA THR A 101 1.36 -10.82 -5.96
C THR A 101 1.94 -10.39 -4.62
N ILE A 102 1.46 -9.26 -4.13
CA ILE A 102 1.76 -8.79 -2.78
C ILE A 102 0.57 -9.17 -1.91
N THR A 103 0.83 -9.91 -0.84
CA THR A 103 -0.19 -10.35 0.11
C THR A 103 -0.08 -9.52 1.37
N ILE A 104 -1.20 -8.93 1.80
CA ILE A 104 -1.28 -8.14 3.03
C ILE A 104 -2.10 -8.93 4.03
N GLU A 105 -1.47 -9.33 5.12
CA GLU A 105 -2.11 -10.12 6.18
C GLU A 105 -2.90 -9.22 7.12
N VAL A 106 -3.80 -9.82 7.89
CA VAL A 106 -4.57 -9.11 8.93
C VAL A 106 -3.64 -8.45 9.94
N SER A 107 -2.46 -9.02 10.18
CA SER A 107 -1.45 -8.41 11.05
C SER A 107 -0.89 -7.09 10.53
N GLY A 108 -1.15 -6.76 9.27
CA GLY A 108 -0.58 -5.60 8.60
C GLY A 108 0.76 -5.87 7.93
N ILE A 109 1.29 -7.08 8.07
CA ILE A 109 2.56 -7.47 7.45
C ILE A 109 2.30 -7.89 6.01
N ALA A 110 3.11 -7.40 5.10
CA ALA A 110 3.01 -7.72 3.67
C ALA A 110 4.19 -8.56 3.21
N SER A 111 3.94 -9.41 2.23
CA SER A 111 4.95 -10.24 1.61
C SER A 111 4.68 -10.35 0.11
N SER A 112 5.69 -10.75 -0.67
CA SER A 112 5.52 -10.98 -2.09
C SER A 112 5.93 -12.40 -2.45
N ASN A 113 5.33 -12.92 -3.51
CA ASN A 113 5.73 -14.22 -4.03
C ASN A 113 6.91 -14.10 -5.00
#